data_dbc13c5340759ce8f37a15171a3fc118
#
_entry.id   dbc13c5340759ce8f37a15171a3fc118
#
_cell.length_a   1.000
_cell.length_b   1.000
_cell.length_c   1.000
_cell.angle_alpha   90.00
_cell.angle_beta   90.00
_cell.angle_gamma   90.00
#
_symmetry.space_group_name_H-M   'P 1'
#
loop_
_entity.id
_entity.type
_entity.pdbx_description
1 polymer ?
#
loop_
_entity_poly.entity_id
_entity_poly.type
_entity_poly.pdbx_seq_one_letter_code
_entity_poly.pdbx_strand_id
1 'polypeptide(L)'
;MNDMIIFYTDDDEDDLSIFADAVESLQKKIILQTYTGGEKLLSAIYNPPPVPSIVFLDLNMPGKNGFDVLSELRNSDFKINIPIIIFSTSNEPGIIEKCRVLGANLFITKPVLMKDIVKSINHALEIDWENFVPTISNFVYKS
;
A
#
# COMPACT_ATOMS: atom_id res chain seq x y z
N MET A 1 -17.51 11.89 -10.95
CA MET A 1 -16.37 11.65 -10.04
C MET A 1 -16.15 10.16 -9.89
N ASN A 2 -14.94 9.72 -10.14
CA ASN A 2 -14.61 8.31 -9.99
C ASN A 2 -14.38 7.98 -8.53
N ASP A 3 -14.82 6.80 -8.13
CA ASP A 3 -14.55 6.29 -6.79
C ASP A 3 -13.05 6.03 -6.62
N MET A 4 -12.55 6.25 -5.42
CA MET A 4 -11.21 5.84 -5.04
C MET A 4 -11.19 4.33 -4.83
N ILE A 5 -10.29 3.62 -5.47
CA ILE A 5 -10.16 2.17 -5.33
C ILE A 5 -8.84 1.87 -4.64
N ILE A 6 -8.92 1.24 -3.47
CA ILE A 6 -7.76 0.83 -2.69
C ILE A 6 -7.61 -0.68 -2.77
N PHE A 7 -6.41 -1.15 -3.13
CA PHE A 7 -6.03 -2.55 -2.96
C PHE A 7 -5.13 -2.63 -1.73
N TYR A 8 -5.45 -3.51 -0.80
CA TYR A 8 -4.62 -3.77 0.38
C TYR A 8 -4.31 -5.25 0.47
N THR A 9 -3.04 -5.57 0.67
CA THR A 9 -2.55 -6.96 0.73
C THR A 9 -1.80 -7.21 2.02
N ASP A 10 -2.26 -8.22 2.76
CA ASP A 10 -1.72 -8.63 4.04
C ASP A 10 -2.16 -10.06 4.30
N ASP A 11 -1.30 -10.90 4.85
CA ASP A 11 -1.67 -12.29 5.16
C ASP A 11 -2.42 -12.43 6.50
N ASP A 12 -2.42 -11.38 7.30
CA ASP A 12 -3.09 -11.36 8.61
C ASP A 12 -4.52 -10.86 8.46
N GLU A 13 -5.50 -11.74 8.71
CA GLU A 13 -6.92 -11.40 8.58
C GLU A 13 -7.35 -10.31 9.56
N ASP A 14 -6.74 -10.24 10.74
CA ASP A 14 -7.05 -9.19 11.71
C ASP A 14 -6.60 -7.84 11.18
N ASP A 15 -5.42 -7.77 10.58
CA ASP A 15 -4.93 -6.53 9.97
C ASP A 15 -5.80 -6.09 8.80
N LEU A 16 -6.27 -7.03 7.98
CA LEU A 16 -7.20 -6.72 6.89
C LEU A 16 -8.50 -6.12 7.43
N SER A 17 -9.03 -6.69 8.50
CA SER A 17 -10.26 -6.24 9.12
C SER A 17 -10.10 -4.85 9.75
N ILE A 18 -9.00 -4.63 10.45
CA ILE A 18 -8.69 -3.34 11.07
C ILE A 18 -8.56 -2.24 10.00
N PHE A 19 -7.87 -2.55 8.92
CA PHE A 19 -7.72 -1.61 7.80
C PHE A 19 -9.08 -1.27 7.18
N ALA A 20 -9.93 -2.27 7.00
CA ALA A 20 -11.28 -2.06 6.45
C ALA A 20 -12.11 -1.13 7.36
N ASP A 21 -12.02 -1.34 8.68
CA ASP A 21 -12.72 -0.48 9.65
C ASP A 21 -12.19 0.96 9.59
N ALA A 22 -10.88 1.12 9.43
CA ALA A 22 -10.27 2.44 9.30
C ALA A 22 -10.74 3.16 8.03
N VAL A 23 -10.79 2.46 6.91
CA VAL A 23 -11.29 3.02 5.64
C VAL A 23 -12.75 3.44 5.78
N GLU A 24 -13.58 2.60 6.39
CA GLU A 24 -15.00 2.91 6.59
C GLU A 24 -15.17 4.18 7.43
N SER A 25 -14.33 4.36 8.45
CA SER A 25 -14.41 5.54 9.33
C SER A 25 -14.10 6.85 8.63
N LEU A 26 -13.43 6.83 7.47
CA LEU A 26 -13.14 8.03 6.70
C LEU A 26 -14.37 8.62 6.05
N GLN A 27 -15.45 7.86 5.88
CA GLN A 27 -16.70 8.28 5.27
C GLN A 27 -16.51 8.94 3.89
N LYS A 28 -15.57 8.38 3.12
CA LYS A 28 -15.29 8.77 1.74
C LYS A 28 -15.81 7.69 0.81
N LYS A 29 -16.03 8.03 -0.46
CA LYS A 29 -16.40 7.04 -1.47
C LYS A 29 -15.18 6.23 -1.86
N ILE A 30 -14.93 5.15 -1.12
CA ILE A 30 -13.80 4.27 -1.33
C ILE A 30 -14.31 2.85 -1.54
N ILE A 31 -13.79 2.21 -2.57
CA ILE A 31 -13.95 0.77 -2.78
C ILE A 31 -12.66 0.12 -2.32
N LEU A 32 -12.75 -0.72 -1.29
CA LEU A 32 -11.61 -1.45 -0.76
C LEU A 32 -11.65 -2.90 -1.22
N GLN A 33 -10.58 -3.35 -1.85
CA GLN A 33 -10.36 -4.75 -2.20
C GLN A 33 -9.18 -5.26 -1.41
N THR A 34 -9.35 -6.37 -0.68
CA THR A 34 -8.28 -6.94 0.14
C THR A 34 -7.83 -8.29 -0.43
N TYR A 35 -6.55 -8.56 -0.28
CA TYR A 35 -5.93 -9.81 -0.78
C TYR A 35 -5.06 -10.40 0.33
N THR A 36 -5.09 -11.71 0.47
CA THR A 36 -4.40 -12.41 1.55
C THR A 36 -2.97 -12.85 1.17
N GLY A 37 -2.48 -12.44 0.02
CA GLY A 37 -1.11 -12.77 -0.39
C GLY A 37 -0.72 -12.06 -1.67
N GLY A 38 0.59 -12.02 -1.94
CA GLY A 38 1.15 -11.32 -3.09
C GLY A 38 0.68 -11.85 -4.43
N GLU A 39 0.54 -13.16 -4.56
CA GLU A 39 0.06 -13.77 -5.80
C GLU A 39 -1.35 -13.30 -6.17
N LYS A 40 -2.23 -13.22 -5.17
CA LYS A 40 -3.61 -12.78 -5.40
C LYS A 40 -3.67 -11.31 -5.79
N LEU A 41 -2.84 -10.48 -5.17
CA LEU A 41 -2.74 -9.07 -5.53
C LEU A 41 -2.26 -8.91 -6.96
N LEU A 42 -1.20 -9.59 -7.34
CA LEU A 42 -0.65 -9.52 -8.70
C LEU A 42 -1.68 -9.97 -9.72
N SER A 43 -2.38 -11.06 -9.44
CA SER A 43 -3.44 -11.55 -10.34
C SER A 43 -4.52 -10.49 -10.54
N ALA A 44 -4.92 -9.81 -9.48
CA ALA A 44 -5.94 -8.76 -9.57
C ALA A 44 -5.45 -7.56 -10.38
N ILE A 45 -4.20 -7.16 -10.20
CA ILE A 45 -3.62 -6.03 -10.94
C ILE A 45 -3.50 -6.37 -12.43
N TYR A 46 -3.16 -7.59 -12.76
CA TYR A 46 -3.01 -8.02 -14.17
C TYR A 46 -4.33 -8.34 -14.86
N ASN A 47 -5.43 -8.36 -14.14
CA ASN A 47 -6.76 -8.70 -14.67
C ASN A 47 -7.79 -7.62 -14.35
N PRO A 48 -7.60 -6.39 -14.85
CA PRO A 48 -8.60 -5.34 -14.63
C PRO A 48 -9.90 -5.64 -15.38
N PRO A 49 -11.05 -5.03 -15.04
CA PRO A 49 -11.26 -4.13 -13.92
C PRO A 49 -11.40 -4.87 -12.59
N PRO A 50 -11.25 -4.21 -11.44
CA PRO A 50 -10.99 -2.78 -11.31
C PRO A 50 -9.49 -2.47 -11.40
N VAL A 51 -9.17 -1.23 -11.76
CA VAL A 51 -7.82 -0.70 -11.69
C VAL A 51 -7.68 0.05 -10.36
N PRO A 52 -6.72 -0.31 -9.50
CA PRO A 52 -6.57 0.39 -8.23
C PRO A 52 -6.05 1.81 -8.43
N SER A 53 -6.54 2.71 -7.58
CA SER A 53 -6.01 4.08 -7.50
C SER A 53 -4.72 4.11 -6.69
N ILE A 54 -4.60 3.20 -5.72
CA ILE A 54 -3.48 3.12 -4.79
C ILE A 54 -3.42 1.70 -4.22
N VAL A 55 -2.21 1.23 -3.96
CA VAL A 55 -1.97 -0.10 -3.38
C VAL A 55 -1.25 0.05 -2.04
N PHE A 56 -1.79 -0.57 -1.00
CA PHE A 56 -1.12 -0.74 0.29
C PHE A 56 -0.61 -2.17 0.37
N LEU A 57 0.65 -2.35 0.73
CA LEU A 57 1.34 -3.62 0.63
C LEU A 57 2.13 -3.91 1.91
N ASP A 58 1.82 -5.04 2.55
CA ASP A 58 2.62 -5.55 3.65
C ASP A 58 3.87 -6.25 3.12
N LEU A 59 4.96 -6.18 3.86
CA LEU A 59 6.22 -6.82 3.48
C LEU A 59 6.28 -8.29 3.88
N ASN A 60 5.74 -8.62 5.04
CA ASN A 60 5.91 -9.94 5.66
C ASN A 60 4.75 -10.86 5.32
N MET A 61 4.85 -11.52 4.17
CA MET A 61 3.86 -12.49 3.72
C MET A 61 4.55 -13.78 3.31
N PRO A 62 3.96 -14.96 3.62
CA PRO A 62 4.54 -16.23 3.17
C PRO A 62 4.46 -16.34 1.64
N GLY A 63 5.38 -17.10 1.06
CA GLY A 63 5.46 -17.22 -0.39
C GLY A 63 6.04 -15.96 -1.00
N LYS A 64 5.29 -15.32 -1.88
CA LYS A 64 5.70 -14.07 -2.52
C LYS A 64 5.50 -12.90 -1.53
N ASN A 65 6.60 -12.40 -0.98
CA ASN A 65 6.55 -11.31 0.00
C ASN A 65 6.41 -9.94 -0.67
N GLY A 66 6.31 -8.88 0.16
CA GLY A 66 6.11 -7.53 -0.37
C GLY A 66 7.25 -7.02 -1.23
N PHE A 67 8.50 -7.39 -0.95
CA PHE A 67 9.62 -7.00 -1.79
C PHE A 67 9.50 -7.62 -3.18
N ASP A 68 9.12 -8.91 -3.25
CA ASP A 68 8.94 -9.61 -4.50
C ASP A 68 7.83 -8.98 -5.34
N VAL A 69 6.70 -8.67 -4.70
CA VAL A 69 5.57 -8.01 -5.36
C VAL A 69 5.96 -6.64 -5.90
N LEU A 70 6.62 -5.84 -5.07
CA LEU A 70 7.05 -4.50 -5.44
C LEU A 70 8.00 -4.54 -6.63
N SER A 71 9.00 -5.42 -6.56
CA SER A 71 9.98 -5.60 -7.63
C SER A 71 9.29 -6.01 -8.93
N GLU A 72 8.38 -6.97 -8.86
CA GLU A 72 7.66 -7.44 -10.05
C GLU A 72 6.82 -6.34 -10.67
N LEU A 73 6.08 -5.58 -9.87
CA LEU A 73 5.23 -4.50 -10.38
C LEU A 73 6.03 -3.40 -11.05
N ARG A 74 7.20 -3.06 -10.51
CA ARG A 74 8.02 -1.98 -11.08
C ARG A 74 8.85 -2.42 -12.27
N ASN A 75 9.12 -3.71 -12.40
CA ASN A 75 9.92 -4.27 -13.50
C ASN A 75 9.08 -4.95 -14.58
N SER A 76 7.75 -4.94 -14.45
CA SER A 76 6.88 -5.59 -15.42
C SER A 76 6.74 -4.75 -16.68
N ASP A 77 6.44 -5.42 -17.81
CA ASP A 77 6.16 -4.75 -19.06
C ASP A 77 4.89 -3.90 -19.01
N PHE A 78 4.07 -4.09 -18.02
CA PHE A 78 2.83 -3.33 -17.81
C PHE A 78 3.08 -1.88 -17.37
N LYS A 79 4.29 -1.53 -16.97
CA LYS A 79 4.65 -0.17 -16.51
C LYS A 79 3.57 0.41 -15.59
N ILE A 80 3.30 -0.30 -14.51
CA ILE A 80 2.25 0.10 -13.59
C ILE A 80 2.69 1.36 -12.84
N ASN A 81 1.99 2.46 -13.09
CA ASN A 81 2.29 3.75 -12.49
C ASN A 81 1.32 4.07 -11.35
N ILE A 82 0.99 3.05 -10.58
CA ILE A 82 0.09 3.17 -9.44
C ILE A 82 0.92 3.43 -8.19
N PRO A 83 0.52 4.37 -7.32
CA PRO A 83 1.21 4.56 -6.04
C PRO A 83 1.17 3.29 -5.21
N ILE A 84 2.33 2.86 -4.74
CA ILE A 84 2.48 1.70 -3.87
C ILE A 84 2.98 2.17 -2.51
N ILE A 85 2.16 1.94 -1.50
CA ILE A 85 2.43 2.34 -0.12
C ILE A 85 2.80 1.08 0.66
N ILE A 86 3.99 1.05 1.23
CA ILE A 86 4.35 -0.05 2.11
C ILE A 86 3.74 0.21 3.48
N PHE A 87 3.03 -0.78 4.00
CA PHE A 87 2.33 -0.70 5.28
C PHE A 87 2.77 -1.91 6.12
N SER A 88 3.76 -1.72 6.98
CA SER A 88 4.45 -2.84 7.64
C SER A 88 4.90 -2.49 9.05
N THR A 89 4.99 -3.51 9.90
CA THR A 89 5.57 -3.36 11.23
C THR A 89 7.10 -3.35 11.20
N SER A 90 7.70 -3.88 10.15
CA SER A 90 9.16 -3.90 9.99
C SER A 90 9.63 -2.52 9.52
N ASN A 91 10.34 -1.79 10.38
CA ASN A 91 10.71 -0.41 10.10
C ASN A 91 12.22 -0.12 10.24
N GLU A 92 13.06 -1.13 10.09
CA GLU A 92 14.50 -0.94 10.13
C GLU A 92 14.96 -0.09 8.93
N PRO A 93 15.96 0.79 9.14
CA PRO A 93 16.41 1.69 8.06
C PRO A 93 16.79 0.98 6.76
N GLY A 94 17.43 -0.19 6.85
CA GLY A 94 17.80 -0.97 5.67
C GLY A 94 16.59 -1.47 4.90
N ILE A 95 15.53 -1.87 5.60
CA ILE A 95 14.27 -2.32 4.99
C ILE A 95 13.57 -1.15 4.31
N ILE A 96 13.50 -0.01 4.98
CA ILE A 96 12.87 1.19 4.44
C ILE A 96 13.57 1.62 3.15
N GLU A 97 14.91 1.69 3.17
CA GLU A 97 15.69 2.10 2.00
C GLU A 97 15.55 1.11 0.85
N LYS A 98 15.51 -0.19 1.15
CA LYS A 98 15.27 -1.20 0.12
C LYS A 98 13.93 -0.99 -0.58
N CYS A 99 12.88 -0.67 0.17
CA CYS A 99 11.57 -0.37 -0.41
C CYS A 99 11.61 0.86 -1.31
N ARG A 100 12.31 1.91 -0.89
CA ARG A 100 12.43 3.12 -1.68
C ARG A 100 13.16 2.84 -3.00
N VAL A 101 14.26 2.13 -2.94
CA VAL A 101 15.07 1.78 -4.12
C VAL A 101 14.29 0.89 -5.08
N LEU A 102 13.48 -0.04 -4.55
CA LEU A 102 12.66 -0.92 -5.38
C LEU A 102 11.45 -0.21 -6.01
N GLY A 103 11.19 1.03 -5.65
CA GLY A 103 10.17 1.82 -6.32
C GLY A 103 8.87 2.03 -5.56
N ALA A 104 8.85 1.78 -4.25
CA ALA A 104 7.69 2.17 -3.45
C ALA A 104 7.58 3.69 -3.38
N ASN A 105 6.37 4.19 -3.21
CA ASN A 105 6.10 5.64 -3.18
C ASN A 105 6.09 6.21 -1.76
N LEU A 106 5.74 5.39 -0.78
CA LEU A 106 5.66 5.82 0.60
C LEU A 106 5.81 4.60 1.51
N PHE A 107 6.36 4.82 2.70
CA PHE A 107 6.47 3.79 3.73
C PHE A 107 5.73 4.26 4.98
N ILE A 108 4.78 3.46 5.45
CA ILE A 108 4.06 3.71 6.69
C ILE A 108 4.32 2.55 7.63
N THR A 109 4.88 2.83 8.80
CA THR A 109 4.98 1.84 9.86
C THR A 109 3.58 1.64 10.43
N LYS A 110 3.10 0.39 10.49
CA LYS A 110 1.75 0.10 10.98
C LYS A 110 1.57 0.67 12.39
N PRO A 111 0.64 1.62 12.58
CA PRO A 111 0.35 2.14 13.91
C PRO A 111 -0.40 1.11 14.76
N VAL A 112 -0.35 1.29 16.07
CA VAL A 112 -1.08 0.43 17.01
C VAL A 112 -2.50 0.95 17.24
N LEU A 113 -2.68 2.27 17.29
CA LEU A 113 -3.98 2.87 17.59
C LEU A 113 -4.78 3.12 16.32
N MET A 114 -6.08 2.82 16.38
CA MET A 114 -6.99 3.01 15.25
C MET A 114 -6.94 4.44 14.70
N LYS A 115 -6.92 5.45 15.58
CA LYS A 115 -6.87 6.85 15.15
C LYS A 115 -5.63 7.15 14.29
N ASP A 116 -4.51 6.51 14.58
CA ASP A 116 -3.28 6.71 13.85
C ASP A 116 -3.29 5.93 12.52
N ILE A 117 -3.95 4.78 12.49
CA ILE A 117 -4.17 4.03 11.25
C ILE A 117 -5.02 4.86 10.29
N VAL A 118 -6.11 5.44 10.79
CA VAL A 118 -6.98 6.31 9.99
C VAL A 118 -6.21 7.51 9.44
N LYS A 119 -5.41 8.17 10.27
CA LYS A 119 -4.59 9.31 9.84
C LYS A 119 -3.60 8.91 8.76
N SER A 120 -2.96 7.75 8.92
CA SER A 120 -1.96 7.26 7.97
C SER A 120 -2.58 7.00 6.60
N ILE A 121 -3.72 6.33 6.58
CA ILE A 121 -4.44 6.05 5.33
C ILE A 121 -4.88 7.35 4.68
N ASN A 122 -5.49 8.24 5.45
CA ASN A 122 -5.96 9.51 4.92
C ASN A 122 -4.82 10.36 4.36
N HIS A 123 -3.67 10.36 5.04
CA HIS A 123 -2.49 11.06 4.55
C HIS A 123 -2.09 10.56 3.15
N ALA A 124 -2.02 9.25 2.98
CA ALA A 124 -1.66 8.66 1.69
C ALA A 124 -2.69 9.00 0.60
N LEU A 125 -3.97 9.06 0.94
CA LEU A 125 -5.02 9.38 -0.03
C LEU A 125 -5.01 10.86 -0.45
N GLU A 126 -4.46 11.73 0.37
CA GLU A 126 -4.44 13.17 0.09
C GLU A 126 -3.18 13.66 -0.63
N ILE A 127 -2.17 12.80 -0.79
CA ILE A 127 -0.96 13.16 -1.52
C ILE A 127 -1.28 13.31 -3.01
N ASP A 128 -0.75 14.37 -3.61
CA ASP A 128 -0.78 14.55 -5.07
C ASP A 128 0.31 13.65 -5.69
N TRP A 129 -0.09 12.43 -6.03
CA TRP A 129 0.85 11.43 -6.52
C TRP A 129 1.45 11.76 -7.89
N GLU A 130 0.81 12.60 -8.67
CA GLU A 130 1.35 13.03 -9.97
C GLU A 130 2.62 13.84 -9.79
N ASN A 131 2.71 14.61 -8.70
CA ASN A 131 3.82 15.51 -8.43
C ASN A 131 4.71 15.06 -7.27
N PHE A 132 4.36 13.98 -6.56
CA PHE A 132 5.13 13.49 -5.44
C PHE A 132 6.32 12.67 -5.92
N VAL A 133 7.53 13.08 -5.54
CA VAL A 133 8.77 12.34 -5.83
C VAL A 133 9.34 11.84 -4.51
N PRO A 134 9.41 10.52 -4.29
CA PRO A 134 9.99 9.97 -3.06
C PRO A 134 11.47 10.32 -2.93
N THR A 135 11.82 10.86 -1.77
CA THR A 135 13.21 11.16 -1.40
C THR A 135 13.51 10.52 -0.05
N ILE A 136 14.77 10.54 0.36
CA ILE A 136 15.13 10.01 1.69
C ILE A 136 14.37 10.75 2.79
N SER A 137 14.11 12.04 2.62
CA SER A 137 13.48 12.85 3.67
C SER A 137 11.96 12.77 3.72
N ASN A 138 11.28 12.44 2.62
CA ASN A 138 9.81 12.44 2.57
C ASN A 138 9.19 11.05 2.43
N PHE A 139 9.99 10.00 2.34
CA PHE A 139 9.51 8.66 2.05
C PHE A 139 8.73 8.02 3.20
N VAL A 140 9.10 8.32 4.43
CA VAL A 140 8.47 7.70 5.61
C VAL A 140 7.44 8.63 6.21
N TYR A 141 6.22 8.12 6.39
CA TYR A 141 5.19 8.80 7.15
C TYR A 141 5.09 8.19 8.54
N LYS A 142 5.09 9.06 9.56
CA LYS A 142 4.84 8.67 10.95
C LYS A 142 3.66 9.48 11.49
N SER A 143 2.70 8.77 12.04
CA SER A 143 1.55 9.38 12.69
C SER A 143 1.92 9.96 14.08
#